data_9569332136dbeae5adfd1213c68db0de
#
_entry.id   9569332136dbeae5adfd1213c68db0de
#
_cell.length_a   1.000
_cell.length_b   1.000
_cell.length_c   1.000
_cell.angle_alpha   90.00
_cell.angle_beta   90.00
_cell.angle_gamma   90.00
#
_symmetry.space_group_name_H-M   'P 1'
#
loop_
_entity.id
_entity.type
_entity.pdbx_description
1 polymer ?
#
loop_
_entity_poly.entity_id
_entity_poly.type
_entity_poly.pdbx_seq_one_letter_code
_entity_poly.pdbx_strand_id
1 'polypeptide(L)'
;MGIKINENQNIFSIETKNTSYIFGVDNLGLIRHLYWGNRIDNINDFQMPVLNEVSTNDPVHEITPEEFPVHGGLRYKETCLKVNFSDKTREIVLRYEGYEINGQELIIKLKDNHYYFDVNLHYRSHYDYDLMERWVEIVNNTKDQVLVEKIHSAQFHIPYEGLNFSNTRGHWGAEQQRFTQKMRSEERRVGKECSTWCWCG
;
A
#
# COMPACT_ATOMS: atom_id res chain seq x y z
N MET A 1 -16.55 16.36 -3.18
CA MET A 1 -16.23 15.52 -2.02
C MET A 1 -15.28 14.44 -2.51
N GLY A 2 -14.05 14.41 -2.03
CA GLY A 2 -12.97 13.55 -2.60
C GLY A 2 -12.96 12.11 -2.06
N ILE A 3 -13.95 11.69 -1.25
CA ILE A 3 -14.00 10.35 -0.66
C ILE A 3 -15.40 9.77 -0.89
N LYS A 4 -15.48 8.54 -1.39
CA LYS A 4 -16.70 7.74 -1.49
C LYS A 4 -16.48 6.39 -0.83
N ILE A 5 -17.53 5.82 -0.24
CA ILE A 5 -17.49 4.54 0.45
C ILE A 5 -18.69 3.70 0.07
N ASN A 6 -18.45 2.42 -0.24
CA ASN A 6 -19.46 1.38 -0.27
C ASN A 6 -19.35 0.58 1.03
N GLU A 7 -20.17 0.93 2.02
CA GLU A 7 -20.16 0.30 3.35
C GLU A 7 -20.52 -1.19 3.32
N ASN A 8 -21.37 -1.61 2.38
CA ASN A 8 -21.80 -3.01 2.27
C ASN A 8 -20.66 -3.96 1.89
N GLN A 9 -19.68 -3.44 1.16
CA GLN A 9 -18.54 -4.22 0.67
C GLN A 9 -17.20 -3.75 1.24
N ASN A 10 -17.19 -2.74 2.12
CA ASN A 10 -15.98 -2.09 2.63
C ASN A 10 -15.02 -1.67 1.49
N ILE A 11 -15.56 -1.04 0.46
CA ILE A 11 -14.78 -0.49 -0.66
C ILE A 11 -14.70 1.02 -0.52
N PHE A 12 -13.50 1.56 -0.68
CA PHE A 12 -13.17 2.97 -0.52
C PHE A 12 -12.64 3.55 -1.83
N SER A 13 -13.05 4.77 -2.16
CA SER A 13 -12.55 5.51 -3.30
C SER A 13 -12.04 6.88 -2.85
N ILE A 14 -10.80 7.18 -3.17
CA ILE A 14 -10.25 8.52 -3.08
C ILE A 14 -10.33 9.14 -4.45
N GLU A 15 -11.11 10.21 -4.57
CA GLU A 15 -11.35 10.86 -5.84
C GLU A 15 -10.66 12.21 -5.91
N THR A 16 -10.07 12.46 -7.05
CA THR A 16 -9.63 13.77 -7.48
C THR A 16 -10.47 14.24 -8.65
N LYS A 17 -10.14 15.35 -9.26
CA LYS A 17 -10.90 15.89 -10.40
C LYS A 17 -10.96 14.92 -11.56
N ASN A 18 -9.85 14.24 -11.89
CA ASN A 18 -9.72 13.40 -13.08
C ASN A 18 -9.42 11.94 -12.75
N THR A 19 -9.09 11.59 -11.50
CA THR A 19 -8.68 10.23 -11.13
C THR A 19 -9.49 9.66 -9.97
N SER A 20 -9.55 8.32 -9.94
CA SER A 20 -10.05 7.55 -8.80
C SER A 20 -8.99 6.55 -8.35
N TYR A 21 -8.77 6.46 -7.06
CA TYR A 21 -7.94 5.45 -6.40
C TYR A 21 -8.84 4.59 -5.52
N ILE A 22 -8.99 3.31 -5.84
CA ILE A 22 -10.00 2.43 -5.23
C ILE A 22 -9.31 1.22 -4.60
N PHE A 23 -9.69 0.94 -3.38
CA PHE A 23 -9.23 -0.21 -2.60
C PHE A 23 -10.36 -0.70 -1.69
N GLY A 24 -10.21 -1.87 -1.12
CA GLY A 24 -11.23 -2.42 -0.24
C GLY A 24 -10.69 -3.48 0.69
N VAL A 25 -11.57 -4.02 1.53
CA VAL A 25 -11.26 -5.05 2.52
C VAL A 25 -11.71 -6.39 2.00
N ASP A 26 -10.81 -7.37 1.92
CA ASP A 26 -11.16 -8.74 1.53
C ASP A 26 -11.78 -9.54 2.70
N ASN A 27 -12.23 -10.75 2.41
CA ASN A 27 -12.83 -11.65 3.40
C ASN A 27 -11.86 -12.12 4.50
N LEU A 28 -10.57 -11.87 4.35
CA LEU A 28 -9.53 -12.14 5.35
C LEU A 28 -9.19 -10.90 6.18
N GLY A 29 -9.85 -9.77 5.93
CA GLY A 29 -9.60 -8.50 6.61
C GLY A 29 -8.32 -7.78 6.14
N LEU A 30 -7.84 -8.08 4.93
CA LEU A 30 -6.70 -7.42 4.33
C LEU A 30 -7.15 -6.34 3.37
N ILE A 31 -6.36 -5.29 3.27
CA ILE A 31 -6.65 -4.18 2.35
C ILE A 31 -6.06 -4.50 0.99
N ARG A 32 -6.92 -4.55 -0.03
CA ARG A 32 -6.55 -4.85 -1.41
C ARG A 32 -6.72 -3.66 -2.32
N HIS A 33 -5.71 -3.40 -3.12
CA HIS A 33 -5.81 -2.43 -4.22
C HIS A 33 -6.70 -2.96 -5.33
N LEU A 34 -7.62 -2.14 -5.81
CA LEU A 34 -8.54 -2.51 -6.88
C LEU A 34 -8.30 -1.73 -8.16
N TYR A 35 -8.08 -0.41 -8.05
CA TYR A 35 -7.98 0.44 -9.23
C TYR A 35 -7.25 1.75 -8.95
N TRP A 36 -6.46 2.20 -9.90
CA TRP A 36 -5.96 3.56 -9.98
C TRP A 36 -5.93 4.01 -11.44
N GLY A 37 -6.71 5.02 -11.77
CA GLY A 37 -6.81 5.49 -13.16
C GLY A 37 -7.79 6.64 -13.31
N ASN A 38 -8.37 6.76 -14.51
CA ASN A 38 -9.37 7.79 -14.79
C ASN A 38 -10.53 7.72 -13.80
N ARG A 39 -11.15 8.87 -13.55
CA ARG A 39 -12.26 8.98 -12.61
C ARG A 39 -13.40 8.03 -12.98
N ILE A 40 -13.91 7.33 -11.97
CA ILE A 40 -15.03 6.40 -12.08
C ILE A 40 -16.21 6.95 -11.27
N ASP A 41 -17.39 6.96 -11.88
CA ASP A 41 -18.57 7.55 -11.27
C ASP A 41 -19.23 6.63 -10.24
N ASN A 42 -19.21 5.31 -10.48
CA ASN A 42 -19.90 4.34 -9.64
C ASN A 42 -18.94 3.36 -8.97
N ILE A 43 -18.71 3.54 -7.66
CA ILE A 43 -17.89 2.65 -6.84
C ILE A 43 -18.51 1.23 -6.70
N ASN A 44 -19.83 1.08 -6.90
CA ASN A 44 -20.53 -0.19 -6.75
C ASN A 44 -20.25 -1.18 -7.88
N ASP A 45 -19.58 -0.74 -8.95
CA ASP A 45 -19.15 -1.62 -10.04
C ASP A 45 -17.96 -2.50 -9.65
N PHE A 46 -17.32 -2.19 -8.54
CA PHE A 46 -16.21 -2.97 -7.97
C PHE A 46 -16.70 -4.04 -7.01
N GLN A 47 -16.04 -5.19 -7.06
CA GLN A 47 -16.27 -6.30 -6.13
C GLN A 47 -14.94 -6.74 -5.52
N MET A 48 -14.97 -7.07 -4.24
CA MET A 48 -13.79 -7.64 -3.57
C MET A 48 -13.59 -9.09 -4.00
N PRO A 49 -12.34 -9.49 -4.30
CA PRO A 49 -12.04 -10.90 -4.52
C PRO A 49 -12.27 -11.68 -3.21
N VAL A 50 -12.94 -12.83 -3.33
CA VAL A 50 -13.06 -13.79 -2.23
C VAL A 50 -11.85 -14.70 -2.28
N LEU A 51 -11.03 -14.63 -1.23
CA LEU A 51 -9.81 -15.43 -1.11
C LEU A 51 -10.02 -16.55 -0.11
N ASN A 52 -9.53 -17.74 -0.43
CA ASN A 52 -9.47 -18.84 0.52
C ASN A 52 -8.29 -18.64 1.48
N GLU A 53 -8.37 -19.21 2.68
CA GLU A 53 -7.22 -19.25 3.57
C GLU A 53 -6.06 -20.00 2.90
N VAL A 54 -4.87 -19.51 3.15
CA VAL A 54 -3.67 -19.86 2.39
C VAL A 54 -3.27 -21.31 2.56
N SER A 55 -3.20 -22.01 1.45
CA SER A 55 -2.26 -23.12 1.28
C SER A 55 -0.90 -22.54 0.83
N THR A 56 0.21 -23.10 1.31
CA THR A 56 1.59 -22.70 0.99
C THR A 56 1.90 -22.61 -0.51
N ASN A 57 1.04 -23.17 -1.35
CA ASN A 57 1.19 -23.25 -2.79
C ASN A 57 0.14 -22.45 -3.56
N ASP A 58 -0.62 -21.56 -2.89
CA ASP A 58 -1.64 -20.77 -3.55
C ASP A 58 -1.06 -19.43 -4.06
N PRO A 59 -0.87 -19.28 -5.38
CA PRO A 59 -0.34 -18.05 -5.95
C PRO A 59 -1.30 -16.86 -5.85
N VAL A 60 -2.58 -17.07 -5.53
CA VAL A 60 -3.58 -16.00 -5.50
C VAL A 60 -3.21 -14.91 -4.50
N HIS A 61 -2.68 -15.29 -3.34
CA HIS A 61 -2.21 -14.33 -2.35
C HIS A 61 -0.99 -13.54 -2.81
N GLU A 62 -0.14 -14.15 -3.63
CA GLU A 62 1.05 -13.50 -4.17
C GLU A 62 0.74 -12.51 -5.29
N ILE A 63 -0.28 -12.79 -6.11
CA ILE A 63 -0.65 -11.95 -7.24
C ILE A 63 -1.69 -10.88 -6.89
N THR A 64 -2.50 -11.09 -5.84
CA THR A 64 -3.51 -10.10 -5.45
C THR A 64 -2.85 -8.89 -4.81
N PRO A 65 -3.02 -7.69 -5.38
CA PRO A 65 -2.39 -6.48 -4.87
C PRO A 65 -2.84 -6.16 -3.44
N GLU A 66 -1.90 -5.96 -2.55
CA GLU A 66 -2.14 -5.55 -1.16
C GLU A 66 -1.67 -4.12 -0.95
N GLU A 67 -2.49 -3.29 -0.30
CA GLU A 67 -2.19 -1.88 -0.06
C GLU A 67 -1.02 -1.67 0.90
N PHE A 68 -0.93 -2.50 1.92
CA PHE A 68 0.10 -2.37 2.94
C PHE A 68 0.58 -3.76 3.41
N PRO A 69 1.36 -4.47 2.57
CA PRO A 69 1.90 -5.77 2.94
C PRO A 69 2.88 -5.63 4.10
N VAL A 70 2.78 -6.54 5.07
CA VAL A 70 3.63 -6.57 6.26
C VAL A 70 4.47 -7.84 6.29
N HIS A 71 5.57 -7.82 7.06
CA HIS A 71 6.42 -8.98 7.23
C HIS A 71 5.76 -9.99 8.16
N GLY A 72 5.36 -11.12 7.63
CA GLY A 72 4.71 -12.20 8.37
C GLY A 72 3.83 -13.08 7.49
N GLY A 73 3.42 -14.21 8.04
CA GLY A 73 2.66 -15.21 7.32
C GLY A 73 3.45 -15.85 6.17
N LEU A 74 2.74 -16.43 5.23
CA LEU A 74 3.31 -17.10 4.05
C LEU A 74 3.47 -16.16 2.84
N ARG A 75 3.81 -14.90 3.07
CA ARG A 75 3.92 -13.88 2.03
C ARG A 75 5.38 -13.65 1.68
N TYR A 76 5.70 -13.74 0.39
CA TYR A 76 7.05 -13.56 -0.14
C TYR A 76 7.23 -12.22 -0.87
N LYS A 77 6.21 -11.33 -0.82
CA LYS A 77 6.27 -9.99 -1.40
C LYS A 77 7.19 -9.07 -0.63
N GLU A 78 7.66 -8.03 -1.31
CA GLU A 78 8.30 -6.90 -0.64
C GLU A 78 7.29 -6.25 0.33
N THR A 79 7.73 -5.99 1.56
CA THR A 79 6.85 -5.55 2.64
C THR A 79 7.01 -4.06 2.92
N CYS A 80 5.91 -3.39 3.25
CA CYS A 80 5.91 -2.00 3.70
C CYS A 80 6.37 -1.85 5.14
N LEU A 81 6.16 -2.86 5.98
CA LEU A 81 6.50 -2.80 7.40
C LEU A 81 7.23 -4.06 7.84
N LYS A 82 8.36 -3.86 8.54
CA LYS A 82 9.07 -4.90 9.30
C LYS A 82 9.31 -4.39 10.71
N VAL A 83 8.91 -5.17 11.68
CA VAL A 83 9.08 -4.89 13.10
C VAL A 83 9.82 -6.03 13.80
N ASN A 84 10.37 -5.72 14.97
CA ASN A 84 10.95 -6.72 15.87
C ASN A 84 10.48 -6.38 17.27
N PHE A 85 9.63 -7.24 17.83
CA PHE A 85 9.08 -7.09 19.15
C PHE A 85 10.10 -7.47 20.25
N SER A 86 9.82 -7.14 21.49
CA SER A 86 10.71 -7.39 22.63
C SER A 86 11.05 -8.86 22.84
N ASP A 87 10.15 -9.77 22.49
CA ASP A 87 10.29 -11.22 22.53
C ASP A 87 11.04 -11.80 21.31
N LYS A 88 11.55 -10.93 20.40
CA LYS A 88 12.22 -11.27 19.15
C LYS A 88 11.30 -11.78 18.06
N THR A 89 10.01 -11.75 18.23
CA THR A 89 9.05 -12.03 17.16
C THR A 89 9.12 -10.91 16.12
N ARG A 90 9.14 -11.29 14.85
CA ARG A 90 9.19 -10.38 13.69
C ARG A 90 7.92 -10.47 12.84
N GLU A 91 7.08 -11.43 13.13
CA GLU A 91 5.81 -11.62 12.45
C GLU A 91 4.77 -10.62 12.96
N ILE A 92 4.07 -9.99 12.03
CA ILE A 92 2.96 -9.09 12.30
C ILE A 92 1.80 -9.44 11.35
N VAL A 93 0.58 -9.47 11.88
CA VAL A 93 -0.63 -9.80 11.12
C VAL A 93 -1.67 -8.72 11.31
N LEU A 94 -1.60 -7.70 10.48
CA LEU A 94 -2.55 -6.59 10.49
C LEU A 94 -3.89 -7.00 9.86
N ARG A 95 -4.99 -6.64 10.53
CA ARG A 95 -6.35 -6.81 10.03
C ARG A 95 -7.11 -5.49 10.13
N TYR A 96 -7.99 -5.27 9.19
CA TYR A 96 -8.89 -4.14 9.19
C TYR A 96 -9.78 -4.14 10.44
N GLU A 97 -9.82 -3.03 11.15
CA GLU A 97 -10.67 -2.81 12.33
C GLU A 97 -11.80 -1.81 12.06
N GLY A 98 -11.54 -0.84 11.17
CA GLY A 98 -12.52 0.20 10.84
C GLY A 98 -11.91 1.35 10.07
N TYR A 99 -12.70 2.38 9.86
CA TYR A 99 -12.24 3.62 9.22
C TYR A 99 -12.76 4.85 9.93
N GLU A 100 -12.15 5.99 9.62
CA GLU A 100 -12.57 7.31 10.07
C GLU A 100 -12.43 8.31 8.94
N ILE A 101 -13.33 9.30 8.88
CA ILE A 101 -13.27 10.39 7.91
C ILE A 101 -13.15 11.70 8.66
N ASN A 102 -12.10 12.44 8.34
CA ASN A 102 -11.83 13.78 8.87
C ASN A 102 -11.74 14.78 7.71
N GLY A 103 -12.88 15.33 7.31
CA GLY A 103 -12.97 16.27 6.18
C GLY A 103 -12.63 15.60 4.84
N GLN A 104 -11.45 15.86 4.29
CA GLN A 104 -10.96 15.28 3.03
C GLN A 104 -9.98 14.12 3.24
N GLU A 105 -9.85 13.67 4.47
CA GLU A 105 -8.95 12.59 4.87
C GLU A 105 -9.74 11.35 5.25
N LEU A 106 -9.35 10.21 4.71
CA LEU A 106 -9.77 8.87 5.10
C LEU A 106 -8.64 8.21 5.88
N ILE A 107 -8.97 7.66 7.03
CA ILE A 107 -8.06 6.88 7.87
C ILE A 107 -8.56 5.44 7.92
N ILE A 108 -7.75 4.51 7.47
CA ILE A 108 -8.03 3.07 7.59
C ILE A 108 -7.27 2.54 8.78
N LYS A 109 -7.97 1.99 9.75
CA LYS A 109 -7.40 1.46 11.00
C LYS A 109 -7.11 -0.02 10.85
N LEU A 110 -5.86 -0.39 11.07
CA LEU A 110 -5.39 -1.77 11.07
C LEU A 110 -4.83 -2.12 12.44
N LYS A 111 -5.07 -3.35 12.86
CA LYS A 111 -4.64 -3.86 14.15
C LYS A 111 -3.95 -5.21 14.02
N ASP A 112 -2.90 -5.41 14.80
CA ASP A 112 -2.29 -6.73 14.92
C ASP A 112 -3.12 -7.65 15.81
N ASN A 113 -3.22 -8.94 15.43
CA ASN A 113 -4.03 -9.91 16.15
C ASN A 113 -3.41 -10.37 17.49
N HIS A 114 -2.10 -10.21 17.68
CA HIS A 114 -1.36 -10.76 18.82
C HIS A 114 -0.81 -9.69 19.74
N TYR A 115 -0.38 -8.56 19.16
CA TYR A 115 0.23 -7.46 19.89
C TYR A 115 -0.71 -6.26 19.90
N TYR A 116 -0.61 -5.42 20.91
CA TYR A 116 -1.30 -4.12 20.95
C TYR A 116 -0.51 -3.11 20.08
N PHE A 117 -0.52 -3.40 18.78
CA PHE A 117 0.23 -2.64 17.78
C PHE A 117 -0.71 -2.32 16.61
N ASP A 118 -0.94 -1.03 16.41
CA ASP A 118 -1.90 -0.54 15.44
C ASP A 118 -1.18 0.23 14.32
N VAL A 119 -1.77 0.22 13.13
CA VAL A 119 -1.29 0.97 11.98
C VAL A 119 -2.46 1.69 11.34
N ASN A 120 -2.34 2.99 11.17
CA ASN A 120 -3.32 3.81 10.49
C ASN A 120 -2.79 4.21 9.10
N LEU A 121 -3.54 3.87 8.06
CA LEU A 121 -3.25 4.29 6.70
C LEU A 121 -4.08 5.54 6.40
N HIS A 122 -3.41 6.63 6.10
CA HIS A 122 -4.03 7.92 5.83
C HIS A 122 -4.04 8.21 4.33
N TYR A 123 -5.19 8.65 3.84
CA TYR A 123 -5.40 9.06 2.45
C TYR A 123 -6.10 10.41 2.45
N ARG A 124 -5.51 11.42 1.81
CA ARG A 124 -6.12 12.74 1.67
C ARG A 124 -6.25 13.12 0.21
N SER A 125 -7.46 13.55 -0.17
CA SER A 125 -7.72 14.05 -1.50
C SER A 125 -7.51 15.58 -1.55
N HIS A 126 -6.66 16.01 -2.46
CA HIS A 126 -6.55 17.40 -2.90
C HIS A 126 -7.26 17.54 -4.25
N TYR A 127 -8.59 17.52 -4.20
CA TYR A 127 -9.46 17.36 -5.35
C TYR A 127 -9.14 18.30 -6.51
N ASP A 128 -9.01 19.60 -6.24
CA ASP A 128 -8.82 20.63 -7.27
C ASP A 128 -7.43 20.58 -7.92
N TYR A 129 -6.46 20.01 -7.23
CA TYR A 129 -5.07 19.84 -7.71
C TYR A 129 -4.80 18.49 -8.37
N ASP A 130 -5.82 17.63 -8.42
CA ASP A 130 -5.68 16.27 -8.96
C ASP A 130 -4.56 15.45 -8.28
N LEU A 131 -4.45 15.61 -6.96
CA LEU A 131 -3.38 15.05 -6.14
C LEU A 131 -3.97 14.25 -4.98
N MET A 132 -3.38 13.09 -4.73
CA MET A 132 -3.63 12.26 -3.55
C MET A 132 -2.38 12.24 -2.68
N GLU A 133 -2.55 12.52 -1.39
CA GLU A 133 -1.52 12.37 -0.37
C GLU A 133 -1.77 11.08 0.42
N ARG A 134 -0.71 10.35 0.72
CA ARG A 134 -0.76 9.11 1.49
C ARG A 134 0.39 9.03 2.48
N TRP A 135 0.08 8.69 3.74
CA TRP A 135 1.09 8.41 4.78
C TRP A 135 0.61 7.33 5.74
N VAL A 136 1.50 6.91 6.61
CA VAL A 136 1.26 5.85 7.59
C VAL A 136 1.61 6.35 8.97
N GLU A 137 0.75 6.05 9.94
CA GLU A 137 0.99 6.24 11.36
C GLU A 137 1.09 4.88 12.04
N ILE A 138 2.10 4.72 12.88
CA ILE A 138 2.26 3.54 13.74
C ILE A 138 1.95 3.92 15.18
N VAL A 139 1.10 3.14 15.82
CA VAL A 139 0.74 3.31 17.22
C VAL A 139 1.19 2.08 18.02
N ASN A 140 2.24 2.25 18.80
CA ASN A 140 2.72 1.20 19.69
C ASN A 140 1.98 1.28 21.04
N ASN A 141 0.96 0.45 21.21
CA ASN A 141 0.23 0.29 22.47
C ASN A 141 0.77 -0.87 23.33
N THR A 142 1.88 -1.48 22.94
CA THR A 142 2.58 -2.46 23.77
C THR A 142 3.21 -1.78 24.98
N LYS A 143 3.57 -2.56 25.99
CA LYS A 143 4.30 -2.02 27.15
C LYS A 143 5.80 -1.88 26.89
N ASP A 144 6.29 -2.48 25.81
CA ASP A 144 7.70 -2.61 25.49
C ASP A 144 8.09 -1.78 24.27
N GLN A 145 9.39 -1.63 24.09
CA GLN A 145 9.92 -1.02 22.85
C GLN A 145 9.78 -1.99 21.68
N VAL A 146 9.35 -1.46 20.54
CA VAL A 146 9.30 -2.17 19.27
C VAL A 146 10.30 -1.55 18.31
N LEU A 147 11.21 -2.36 17.77
CA LEU A 147 12.13 -1.90 16.74
C LEU A 147 11.45 -1.93 15.38
N VAL A 148 11.29 -0.78 14.75
CA VAL A 148 10.84 -0.69 13.36
C VAL A 148 12.06 -0.80 12.46
N GLU A 149 12.22 -1.94 11.79
CA GLU A 149 13.36 -2.20 10.89
C GLU A 149 13.15 -1.58 9.51
N LYS A 150 11.88 -1.47 9.09
CA LYS A 150 11.48 -0.93 7.79
C LYS A 150 10.08 -0.34 7.87
N ILE A 151 9.87 0.79 7.21
CA ILE A 151 8.56 1.37 6.98
C ILE A 151 8.52 2.09 5.64
N HIS A 152 7.51 1.81 4.83
CA HIS A 152 7.17 2.55 3.61
C HIS A 152 5.82 3.24 3.81
N SER A 153 5.66 4.44 3.30
CA SER A 153 4.38 5.17 3.35
C SER A 153 3.34 4.60 2.41
N ALA A 154 3.77 3.91 1.35
CA ALA A 154 2.87 3.33 0.35
C ALA A 154 3.56 2.25 -0.47
N GLN A 155 2.74 1.34 -1.01
CA GLN A 155 3.05 0.48 -2.14
C GLN A 155 1.99 0.73 -3.20
N PHE A 156 2.42 0.96 -4.44
CA PHE A 156 1.52 1.24 -5.54
C PHE A 156 1.56 0.11 -6.56
N HIS A 157 0.37 -0.29 -7.00
CA HIS A 157 0.18 -1.26 -8.07
C HIS A 157 -0.31 -0.52 -9.31
N ILE A 158 0.53 -0.44 -10.32
CA ILE A 158 0.24 0.27 -11.57
C ILE A 158 0.45 -0.65 -12.75
N PRO A 159 -0.40 -0.57 -13.80
CA PRO A 159 -0.16 -1.32 -15.03
C PRO A 159 1.16 -0.86 -15.64
N TYR A 160 2.03 -1.81 -16.01
CA TYR A 160 3.37 -1.48 -16.51
C TYR A 160 3.41 -1.14 -18.00
N GLU A 161 2.39 -1.52 -18.77
CA GLU A 161 2.34 -1.31 -20.20
C GLU A 161 2.38 0.17 -20.58
N GLY A 162 3.38 0.55 -21.36
CA GLY A 162 3.55 1.93 -21.84
C GLY A 162 4.09 2.92 -20.82
N LEU A 163 4.40 2.50 -19.59
CA LEU A 163 4.91 3.37 -18.55
C LEU A 163 6.44 3.57 -18.69
N ASN A 164 6.88 4.76 -18.30
CA ASN A 164 8.29 5.09 -18.13
C ASN A 164 8.57 5.45 -16.67
N PHE A 165 9.59 4.85 -16.12
CA PHE A 165 10.15 5.26 -14.85
C PHE A 165 11.18 6.37 -15.06
N SER A 166 11.01 7.49 -14.38
CA SER A 166 11.97 8.59 -14.42
C SER A 166 12.43 8.95 -13.03
N ASN A 167 13.73 9.06 -12.86
CA ASN A 167 14.33 9.58 -11.64
C ASN A 167 15.39 10.63 -11.94
N THR A 168 15.80 11.35 -10.92
CA THR A 168 16.94 12.27 -11.02
C THR A 168 18.13 11.63 -10.32
N ARG A 169 19.28 11.69 -10.98
CA ARG A 169 20.58 11.28 -10.45
C ARG A 169 21.49 12.48 -10.43
N GLY A 170 22.50 12.44 -9.59
CA GLY A 170 23.49 13.50 -9.61
C GLY A 170 24.68 13.18 -8.73
N HIS A 171 25.78 13.83 -9.02
CA HIS A 171 26.95 13.93 -8.18
C HIS A 171 27.36 15.39 -8.13
N TRP A 172 28.25 15.75 -7.24
CA TRP A 172 28.72 17.12 -7.11
C TRP A 172 29.20 17.67 -8.45
N GLY A 173 28.64 18.82 -8.87
CA GLY A 173 28.90 19.45 -10.15
C GLY A 173 28.12 18.91 -11.37
N ALA A 174 27.27 17.88 -11.18
CA ALA A 174 26.38 17.34 -12.21
C ALA A 174 25.05 16.86 -11.56
N GLU A 175 24.36 17.76 -10.91
CA GLU A 175 23.15 17.50 -10.14
C GLU A 175 21.90 17.44 -11.04
N GLN A 176 20.85 16.76 -10.55
CA GLN A 176 19.51 16.69 -11.17
C GLN A 176 19.48 16.16 -12.61
N GLN A 177 20.40 15.30 -12.99
CA GLN A 177 20.34 14.65 -14.30
C GLN A 177 19.15 13.68 -14.34
N ARG A 178 18.20 13.94 -15.23
CA ARG A 178 17.03 13.09 -15.42
C ARG A 178 17.43 11.81 -16.15
N PHE A 179 17.13 10.69 -15.52
CA PHE A 179 17.21 9.37 -16.12
C PHE A 179 15.79 8.84 -16.34
N THR A 180 15.52 8.33 -17.55
CA THR A 180 14.20 7.77 -17.89
C THR A 180 14.40 6.38 -18.50
N GLN A 181 13.66 5.42 -18.00
CA GLN A 181 13.70 4.04 -18.45
C GLN A 181 12.27 3.56 -18.72
N LYS A 182 12.05 2.82 -19.81
CA LYS A 182 10.78 2.19 -20.09
C LYS A 182 10.59 1.02 -19.13
N MET A 183 9.43 0.94 -18.46
CA MET A 183 9.11 -0.19 -17.59
C MET A 183 8.84 -1.45 -18.41
N ARG A 184 9.46 -2.56 -18.02
CA ARG A 184 9.27 -3.88 -18.59
C ARG A 184 8.88 -4.86 -17.48
N SER A 185 8.06 -5.87 -17.80
CA SER A 185 7.59 -6.87 -16.82
C SER A 185 8.73 -7.65 -16.16
N GLU A 186 9.85 -7.78 -16.84
CA GLU A 186 11.02 -8.53 -16.39
C GLU A 186 11.96 -7.70 -15.50
N GLU A 187 11.78 -6.40 -15.47
CA GLU A 187 12.62 -5.48 -14.70
C GLU A 187 12.12 -5.28 -13.25
N ARG A 188 11.53 -6.32 -12.66
CA ARG A 188 11.31 -6.41 -11.20
C ARG A 188 12.61 -6.33 -10.40
N ARG A 189 13.75 -6.53 -11.07
CA ARG A 189 15.08 -6.27 -10.55
C ARG A 189 15.62 -5.07 -11.29
N VAL A 190 15.47 -3.91 -10.74
CA VAL A 190 16.34 -2.78 -11.08
C VAL A 190 17.74 -3.28 -10.76
N GLY A 191 18.59 -3.38 -11.76
CA GLY A 191 19.85 -4.11 -11.69
C GLY A 191 20.75 -3.70 -10.53
N LYS A 192 21.82 -4.44 -10.32
CA LYS A 192 22.83 -4.22 -9.25
C LYS A 192 23.35 -2.78 -9.13
N GLU A 193 23.14 -1.98 -10.15
CA GLU A 193 23.49 -0.56 -10.20
C GLU A 193 22.51 0.34 -9.42
N CYS A 194 21.35 -0.17 -9.02
CA CYS A 194 20.39 0.48 -8.13
C CYS A 194 20.52 0.03 -6.68
N SER A 195 21.73 -0.23 -6.22
CA SER A 195 22.00 -0.63 -4.82
C SER A 195 21.59 0.40 -3.78
N THR A 196 21.19 1.61 -4.19
CA THR A 196 20.72 2.68 -3.31
C THR A 196 19.21 2.97 -3.41
N TRP A 197 18.50 2.38 -4.39
CA TRP A 197 17.08 2.65 -4.63
C TRP A 197 16.37 1.36 -5.03
N CYS A 198 16.24 0.44 -4.08
CA CYS A 198 15.42 -0.73 -4.28
C CYS A 198 13.94 -0.36 -4.24
N TRP A 199 13.37 -0.08 -5.39
CA TRP A 199 12.00 -0.38 -5.67
C TRP A 199 11.93 -1.85 -6.11
N CYS A 200 12.18 -2.75 -5.18
CA CYS A 200 11.88 -4.15 -5.37
C CYS A 200 10.39 -4.31 -5.09
N GLY A 201 9.57 -4.31 -6.15
CA GLY A 201 8.16 -4.68 -6.09
C GLY A 201 7.98 -6.16 -5.90
#